data_60d4a4dfd2c9f93fd075d59e2d84db97
#
_entry.id   60d4a4dfd2c9f93fd075d59e2d84db97
#
_cell.length_a   1.000
_cell.length_b   1.000
_cell.length_c   1.000
_cell.angle_alpha   90.00
_cell.angle_beta   90.00
_cell.angle_gamma   90.00
#
_symmetry.space_group_name_H-M   'P 1'
#
loop_
_entity.id
_entity.type
_entity.pdbx_description
1 polymer ?
#
loop_
_entity_poly.entity_id
_entity_poly.type
_entity_poly.pdbx_seq_one_letter_code
_entity_poly.pdbx_strand_id
1 'polypeptide(L)'
;MARVLAISSHVARGCVGLAANVPALQWLGHEVWALPTVLLASRPGLGQFVKHDLPPADLEAMLAALEADGCWGSLDAVFTGYFPSPQSVAAAAQAITRIKAANAKTLVCVDPILGDAGKLYVARQTAEAIRDQLLPLASIATPNLFELQWLTGTSVTVRDDIARVARGLGPL
;
A
#
# COMPACT_ATOMS: atom_id res chain seq x y z
N MET A 1 -20.15 4.72 -8.03
CA MET A 1 -19.64 4.57 -6.65
C MET A 1 -18.83 3.27 -6.62
N ALA A 2 -17.56 3.32 -6.25
CA ALA A 2 -16.72 2.13 -6.11
C ALA A 2 -16.53 1.80 -4.61
N ARG A 3 -16.31 0.52 -4.29
CA ARG A 3 -15.90 0.05 -2.95
C ARG A 3 -14.41 -0.19 -2.95
N VAL A 4 -13.69 0.48 -2.05
CA VAL A 4 -12.23 0.48 -1.98
C VAL A 4 -11.78 0.00 -0.61
N LEU A 5 -10.99 -1.07 -0.56
CA LEU A 5 -10.26 -1.45 0.64
C LEU A 5 -8.92 -0.69 0.64
N ALA A 6 -8.72 0.16 1.64
CA ALA A 6 -7.49 0.95 1.80
C ALA A 6 -6.68 0.44 2.99
N ILE A 7 -5.48 -0.08 2.74
CA ILE A 7 -4.57 -0.66 3.73
C ILE A 7 -3.31 0.22 3.79
N SER A 8 -3.14 1.03 4.84
CA SER A 8 -1.99 1.94 4.98
C SER A 8 -1.84 2.46 6.41
N SER A 9 -0.85 3.32 6.64
CA SER A 9 -0.71 4.03 7.91
C SER A 9 -1.87 4.99 8.19
N HIS A 10 -2.19 5.21 9.46
CA HIS A 10 -3.09 6.27 9.89
C HIS A 10 -2.41 7.22 10.87
N VAL A 11 -2.56 8.52 10.67
CA VAL A 11 -2.01 9.55 11.55
C VAL A 11 -3.12 10.33 12.24
N ALA A 12 -2.97 10.61 13.54
CA ALA A 12 -3.91 11.48 14.27
C ALA A 12 -3.73 12.96 13.87
N ARG A 13 -2.49 13.38 13.63
CA ARG A 13 -2.17 14.75 13.20
C ARG A 13 -1.37 14.72 11.90
N GLY A 14 -1.92 15.34 10.87
CA GLY A 14 -1.34 15.44 9.53
C GLY A 14 -2.26 14.86 8.46
N CYS A 15 -1.81 14.93 7.21
CA CYS A 15 -2.59 14.54 6.05
C CYS A 15 -1.76 13.59 5.18
N VAL A 16 -1.52 12.36 5.70
CA VAL A 16 -0.79 11.29 5.01
C VAL A 16 -1.46 9.94 5.28
N GLY A 17 -1.19 8.94 4.46
CA GLY A 17 -1.77 7.61 4.56
C GLY A 17 -3.29 7.65 4.53
N LEU A 18 -3.96 6.88 5.39
CA LEU A 18 -5.42 6.82 5.45
C LEU A 18 -6.06 8.17 5.79
N ALA A 19 -5.40 9.02 6.59
CA ALA A 19 -5.91 10.36 6.91
C ALA A 19 -5.98 11.30 5.69
N ALA A 20 -5.27 10.99 4.60
CA ALA A 20 -5.37 11.70 3.33
C ALA A 20 -6.26 10.94 2.33
N ASN A 21 -6.02 9.64 2.18
CA ASN A 21 -6.62 8.84 1.12
C ASN A 21 -8.13 8.59 1.34
N VAL A 22 -8.53 8.32 2.60
CA VAL A 22 -9.94 8.04 2.91
C VAL A 22 -10.84 9.24 2.60
N PRO A 23 -10.59 10.46 3.13
CA PRO A 23 -11.45 11.59 2.82
C PRO A 23 -11.43 11.98 1.34
N ALA A 24 -10.28 11.81 0.64
CA ALA A 24 -10.19 12.09 -0.78
C ALA A 24 -11.07 11.13 -1.61
N LEU A 25 -11.01 9.84 -1.34
CA LEU A 25 -11.83 8.84 -2.01
C LEU A 25 -13.33 9.00 -1.69
N GLN A 26 -13.66 9.29 -0.42
CA GLN A 26 -15.04 9.56 -0.01
C GLN A 26 -15.60 10.83 -0.65
N TRP A 27 -14.79 11.88 -0.78
CA TRP A 27 -15.16 13.10 -1.50
C TRP A 27 -15.49 12.82 -2.98
N LEU A 28 -14.81 11.87 -3.59
CA LEU A 28 -15.08 11.41 -4.95
C LEU A 28 -16.30 10.47 -5.05
N GLY A 29 -17.01 10.25 -3.95
CA GLY A 29 -18.24 9.44 -3.90
C GLY A 29 -17.99 7.93 -3.79
N HIS A 30 -16.81 7.49 -3.32
CA HIS A 30 -16.50 6.09 -3.11
C HIS A 30 -16.79 5.66 -1.67
N GLU A 31 -17.17 4.38 -1.49
CA GLU A 31 -17.20 3.72 -0.20
C GLU A 31 -15.79 3.22 0.13
N VAL A 32 -15.26 3.58 1.31
CA VAL A 32 -13.88 3.23 1.69
C VAL A 32 -13.87 2.42 2.99
N TRP A 33 -13.29 1.24 2.94
CA TRP A 33 -13.00 0.41 4.09
C TRP A 33 -11.54 0.62 4.47
N ALA A 34 -11.31 1.30 5.60
CA ALA A 34 -9.99 1.72 6.01
C ALA A 34 -9.38 0.75 7.02
N LEU A 35 -8.26 0.15 6.68
CA LEU A 35 -7.54 -0.81 7.52
C LEU A 35 -6.14 -0.27 7.84
N PRO A 36 -5.90 0.25 9.07
CA PRO A 36 -4.60 0.80 9.43
C PRO A 36 -3.56 -0.30 9.66
N THR A 37 -2.36 -0.13 9.11
CA THR A 37 -1.18 -0.98 9.38
C THR A 37 -0.37 -0.47 10.56
N VAL A 38 -0.46 0.82 10.85
CA VAL A 38 0.18 1.52 11.97
C VAL A 38 -0.65 2.75 12.33
N LEU A 39 -0.74 3.02 13.62
CA LEU A 39 -1.28 4.26 14.16
C LEU A 39 -0.12 5.16 14.59
N LEU A 40 -0.16 6.42 14.17
CA LEU A 40 0.86 7.42 14.44
C LEU A 40 0.21 8.63 15.13
N ALA A 41 0.83 9.16 16.17
CA ALA A 41 0.38 10.40 16.81
C ALA A 41 0.44 11.58 15.83
N SER A 42 1.49 11.62 14.98
CA SER A 42 1.66 12.63 13.94
C SER A 42 2.46 12.06 12.76
N ARG A 43 2.35 12.70 11.60
CA ARG A 43 3.19 12.35 10.47
C ARG A 43 4.67 12.50 10.82
N PRO A 44 5.59 11.67 10.26
CA PRO A 44 7.03 11.84 10.45
C PRO A 44 7.48 13.27 10.12
N GLY A 45 8.35 13.83 10.95
CA GLY A 45 8.83 15.22 10.84
C GLY A 45 7.98 16.27 11.57
N LEU A 46 6.90 15.89 12.25
CA LEU A 46 6.09 16.76 13.11
C LEU A 46 6.14 16.29 14.57
N GLY A 47 6.94 16.98 15.41
CA GLY A 47 6.95 16.74 16.85
C GLY A 47 7.48 15.36 17.27
N GLN A 48 7.00 14.87 18.42
CA GLN A 48 7.40 13.57 18.94
C GLN A 48 6.82 12.43 18.09
N PHE A 49 7.66 11.46 17.78
CA PHE A 49 7.29 10.28 17.00
C PHE A 49 6.82 9.15 17.93
N VAL A 50 5.51 9.01 18.04
CA VAL A 50 4.88 7.89 18.76
C VAL A 50 4.09 7.08 17.75
N LYS A 51 4.35 5.77 17.71
CA LYS A 51 3.66 4.85 16.82
C LYS A 51 3.20 3.59 17.55
N HIS A 52 2.15 2.98 17.02
CA HIS A 52 1.68 1.66 17.38
C HIS A 52 1.46 0.86 16.10
N ASP A 53 2.35 -0.08 15.84
CA ASP A 53 2.22 -0.99 14.70
C ASP A 53 1.09 -1.99 14.98
N LEU A 54 0.20 -2.20 14.01
CA LEU A 54 -0.78 -3.28 14.10
C LEU A 54 -0.04 -4.61 13.96
N PRO A 55 -0.18 -5.54 14.92
CA PRO A 55 0.41 -6.87 14.80
C PRO A 55 -0.04 -7.56 13.50
N PRO A 56 0.86 -8.25 12.78
CA PRO A 56 0.49 -8.94 11.54
C PRO A 56 -0.68 -9.93 11.70
N ALA A 57 -0.73 -10.63 12.83
CA ALA A 57 -1.84 -11.55 13.13
C ALA A 57 -3.19 -10.83 13.28
N ASP A 58 -3.20 -9.62 13.82
CA ASP A 58 -4.43 -8.83 13.94
C ASP A 58 -4.88 -8.31 12.56
N LEU A 59 -3.92 -7.91 11.71
CA LEU A 59 -4.21 -7.55 10.32
C LEU A 59 -4.82 -8.74 9.56
N GLU A 60 -4.23 -9.93 9.70
CA GLU A 60 -4.77 -11.16 9.11
C GLU A 60 -6.17 -11.48 9.62
N ALA A 61 -6.42 -11.36 10.93
CA ALA A 61 -7.73 -11.62 11.53
C ALA A 61 -8.81 -10.65 11.01
N MET A 62 -8.47 -9.36 10.88
CA MET A 62 -9.39 -8.37 10.32
C MET A 62 -9.70 -8.65 8.85
N LEU A 63 -8.70 -9.00 8.05
CA LEU A 63 -8.88 -9.38 6.64
C LEU A 63 -9.73 -10.66 6.52
N ALA A 64 -9.49 -11.66 7.37
CA ALA A 64 -10.26 -12.89 7.40
C ALA A 64 -11.72 -12.67 7.79
N ALA A 65 -12.01 -11.74 8.70
CA ALA A 65 -13.36 -11.36 9.07
C ALA A 65 -14.12 -10.75 7.88
N LEU A 66 -13.49 -9.82 7.14
CA LEU A 66 -14.08 -9.25 5.92
C LEU A 66 -14.33 -10.32 4.84
N GLU A 67 -13.45 -11.32 4.74
CA GLU A 67 -13.65 -12.47 3.84
C GLU A 67 -14.86 -13.31 4.26
N ALA A 68 -14.95 -13.63 5.55
CA ALA A 68 -16.06 -14.43 6.10
C ALA A 68 -17.41 -13.75 5.92
N ASP A 69 -17.46 -12.42 5.96
CA ASP A 69 -18.66 -11.63 5.66
C ASP A 69 -19.03 -11.62 4.16
N GLY A 70 -18.25 -12.28 3.31
CA GLY A 70 -18.50 -12.35 1.86
C GLY A 70 -18.26 -11.05 1.11
N CYS A 71 -17.55 -10.10 1.72
CA CYS A 71 -17.39 -8.74 1.19
C CYS A 71 -16.51 -8.66 -0.04
N TRP A 72 -15.58 -9.62 -0.26
CA TRP A 72 -14.51 -9.49 -1.24
C TRP A 72 -14.97 -9.50 -2.70
N GLY A 73 -16.02 -10.26 -3.02
CA GLY A 73 -16.60 -10.23 -4.36
C GLY A 73 -17.19 -8.88 -4.78
N SER A 74 -17.42 -7.98 -3.81
CA SER A 74 -18.00 -6.65 -4.03
C SER A 74 -16.96 -5.52 -4.12
N LEU A 75 -15.66 -5.81 -3.91
CA LEU A 75 -14.60 -4.82 -3.97
C LEU A 75 -14.26 -4.46 -5.42
N ASP A 76 -14.28 -3.17 -5.73
CA ASP A 76 -13.86 -2.63 -7.02
C ASP A 76 -12.36 -2.35 -7.04
N ALA A 77 -11.78 -1.98 -5.89
CA ALA A 77 -10.35 -1.70 -5.79
C ALA A 77 -9.76 -2.02 -4.40
N VAL A 78 -8.47 -2.32 -4.38
CA VAL A 78 -7.63 -2.33 -3.19
C VAL A 78 -6.53 -1.28 -3.37
N PHE A 79 -6.36 -0.43 -2.37
CA PHE A 79 -5.25 0.51 -2.28
C PHE A 79 -4.33 0.08 -1.14
N THR A 80 -3.03 -0.02 -1.39
CA THR A 80 -2.03 -0.27 -0.36
C THR A 80 -1.02 0.86 -0.29
N GLY A 81 -0.57 1.19 0.93
CA GLY A 81 0.48 2.17 1.18
C GLY A 81 1.54 1.64 2.14
N TYR A 82 1.78 2.34 3.25
CA TYR A 82 2.83 1.99 4.20
C TYR A 82 2.57 0.68 4.96
N PHE A 83 3.64 -0.14 5.08
CA PHE A 83 3.68 -1.34 5.91
C PHE A 83 4.87 -1.31 6.89
N PRO A 84 4.66 -1.65 8.18
CA PRO A 84 5.73 -1.64 9.17
C PRO A 84 6.65 -2.86 9.10
N SER A 85 6.21 -3.98 8.52
CA SER A 85 6.96 -5.25 8.52
C SER A 85 6.70 -6.10 7.28
N PRO A 86 7.61 -7.02 6.92
CA PRO A 86 7.39 -7.95 5.81
C PRO A 86 6.22 -8.90 6.05
N GLN A 87 5.90 -9.23 7.31
CA GLN A 87 4.76 -10.07 7.66
C GLN A 87 3.43 -9.37 7.36
N SER A 88 3.32 -8.06 7.65
CA SER A 88 2.14 -7.27 7.30
C SER A 88 1.97 -7.18 5.77
N VAL A 89 3.06 -7.09 5.02
CA VAL A 89 3.05 -7.15 3.55
C VAL A 89 2.51 -8.50 3.07
N ALA A 90 3.02 -9.61 3.65
CA ALA A 90 2.58 -10.95 3.30
C ALA A 90 1.08 -11.16 3.56
N ALA A 91 0.57 -10.70 4.71
CA ALA A 91 -0.85 -10.75 5.04
C ALA A 91 -1.71 -10.03 4.00
N ALA A 92 -1.32 -8.80 3.63
CA ALA A 92 -2.02 -8.03 2.61
C ALA A 92 -1.96 -8.70 1.22
N ALA A 93 -0.80 -9.20 0.81
CA ALA A 93 -0.62 -9.88 -0.48
C ALA A 93 -1.48 -11.14 -0.59
N GLN A 94 -1.55 -11.95 0.46
CA GLN A 94 -2.42 -13.13 0.52
C GLN A 94 -3.90 -12.75 0.42
N ALA A 95 -4.34 -11.71 1.15
CA ALA A 95 -5.70 -11.21 1.06
C ALA A 95 -6.03 -10.71 -0.35
N ILE A 96 -5.15 -9.91 -0.97
CA ILE A 96 -5.33 -9.40 -2.33
C ILE A 96 -5.44 -10.56 -3.34
N THR A 97 -4.63 -11.59 -3.18
CA THR A 97 -4.72 -12.78 -4.04
C THR A 97 -6.11 -13.43 -3.97
N ARG A 98 -6.66 -13.59 -2.75
CA ARG A 98 -8.02 -14.15 -2.55
C ARG A 98 -9.11 -13.19 -3.04
N ILE A 99 -8.94 -11.86 -2.84
CA ILE A 99 -9.86 -10.85 -3.39
C ILE A 99 -9.90 -10.95 -4.92
N LYS A 100 -8.75 -11.03 -5.60
CA LYS A 100 -8.70 -11.20 -7.06
C LYS A 100 -9.29 -12.54 -7.52
N ALA A 101 -9.19 -13.59 -6.72
CA ALA A 101 -9.88 -14.86 -7.00
C ALA A 101 -11.41 -14.74 -6.88
N ALA A 102 -11.92 -13.94 -5.94
CA ALA A 102 -13.34 -13.67 -5.78
C ALA A 102 -13.89 -12.68 -6.83
N ASN A 103 -13.08 -11.70 -7.23
CA ASN A 103 -13.40 -10.73 -8.28
C ASN A 103 -12.14 -10.37 -9.09
N ALA A 104 -11.96 -11.01 -10.24
CA ALA A 104 -10.81 -10.77 -11.11
C ALA A 104 -10.72 -9.34 -11.69
N LYS A 105 -11.82 -8.56 -11.61
CA LYS A 105 -11.86 -7.17 -12.07
C LYS A 105 -11.38 -6.16 -11.03
N THR A 106 -11.16 -6.59 -9.78
CA THR A 106 -10.68 -5.71 -8.73
C THR A 106 -9.34 -5.10 -9.10
N LEU A 107 -9.28 -3.77 -9.13
CA LEU A 107 -8.04 -3.04 -9.37
C LEU A 107 -7.19 -3.03 -8.10
N VAL A 108 -5.89 -3.20 -8.24
CA VAL A 108 -4.94 -3.14 -7.13
C VAL A 108 -3.98 -1.99 -7.38
N CYS A 109 -4.07 -0.96 -6.54
CA CYS A 109 -3.15 0.17 -6.55
C CYS A 109 -2.14 0.01 -5.42
N VAL A 110 -0.87 -0.13 -5.77
CA VAL A 110 0.24 -0.23 -4.81
C VAL A 110 1.02 1.07 -4.80
N ASP A 111 0.93 1.80 -3.68
CA ASP A 111 1.81 2.91 -3.38
C ASP A 111 2.97 2.37 -2.52
N PRO A 112 4.15 2.12 -3.13
CA PRO A 112 5.25 1.44 -2.46
C PRO A 112 6.01 2.44 -1.59
N ILE A 113 5.47 2.80 -0.45
CA ILE A 113 6.08 3.75 0.48
C ILE A 113 7.32 3.12 1.11
N LEU A 114 8.44 3.15 0.38
CA LEU A 114 9.72 2.57 0.79
C LEU A 114 10.66 3.61 1.38
N GLY A 115 10.71 4.80 0.78
CA GLY A 115 11.69 5.81 1.12
C GLY A 115 11.68 7.00 0.17
N ASP A 116 12.59 7.94 0.41
CA ASP A 116 12.80 9.13 -0.41
C ASP A 116 14.23 9.67 -0.20
N ALA A 117 14.68 10.58 -1.08
CA ALA A 117 15.95 11.28 -0.98
C ALA A 117 17.15 10.35 -0.70
N GLY A 118 17.19 9.18 -1.34
CA GLY A 118 18.28 8.21 -1.23
C GLY A 118 18.23 7.33 0.02
N LYS A 119 17.16 7.37 0.84
CA LYS A 119 17.06 6.64 2.10
C LYS A 119 15.75 5.87 2.23
N LEU A 120 15.86 4.59 2.66
CA LEU A 120 14.70 3.80 3.03
C LEU A 120 14.09 4.30 4.36
N TYR A 121 12.75 4.35 4.43
CA TYR A 121 11.97 4.57 5.65
C TYR A 121 11.65 3.26 6.37
N VAL A 122 11.58 2.17 5.61
CA VAL A 122 11.26 0.83 6.08
C VAL A 122 12.49 -0.05 6.16
N ALA A 123 12.42 -1.14 6.89
CA ALA A 123 13.46 -2.16 6.86
C ALA A 123 13.61 -2.73 5.43
N ARG A 124 14.84 -3.10 5.05
CA ARG A 124 15.14 -3.64 3.71
C ARG A 124 14.25 -4.84 3.37
N GLN A 125 14.04 -5.73 4.34
CA GLN A 125 13.18 -6.91 4.16
C GLN A 125 11.73 -6.54 3.86
N THR A 126 11.21 -5.44 4.43
CA THR A 126 9.87 -4.93 4.12
C THR A 126 9.80 -4.41 2.69
N ALA A 127 10.82 -3.67 2.27
CA ALA A 127 10.92 -3.17 0.89
C ALA A 127 11.00 -4.32 -0.13
N GLU A 128 11.80 -5.35 0.16
CA GLU A 128 11.91 -6.57 -0.65
C GLU A 128 10.56 -7.30 -0.71
N ALA A 129 9.85 -7.44 0.42
CA ALA A 129 8.53 -8.06 0.44
C ALA A 129 7.50 -7.30 -0.41
N ILE A 130 7.51 -5.95 -0.39
CA ILE A 130 6.65 -5.14 -1.25
C ILE A 130 6.97 -5.39 -2.72
N ARG A 131 8.26 -5.39 -3.10
CA ARG A 131 8.70 -5.67 -4.47
C ARG A 131 8.27 -7.06 -4.94
N ASP A 132 8.49 -8.08 -4.09
CA ASP A 132 8.39 -9.48 -4.50
C ASP A 132 6.97 -10.06 -4.34
N GLN A 133 6.13 -9.47 -3.46
CA GLN A 133 4.81 -10.03 -3.13
C GLN A 133 3.63 -9.10 -3.49
N LEU A 134 3.77 -7.77 -3.38
CA LEU A 134 2.68 -6.84 -3.68
C LEU A 134 2.71 -6.33 -5.11
N LEU A 135 3.87 -5.89 -5.59
CA LEU A 135 3.98 -5.35 -6.95
C LEU A 135 3.52 -6.33 -8.04
N PRO A 136 3.78 -7.65 -7.96
CA PRO A 136 3.26 -8.60 -8.95
C PRO A 136 1.72 -8.70 -8.99
N LEU A 137 1.03 -8.22 -7.97
CA LEU A 137 -0.44 -8.20 -7.89
C LEU A 137 -1.03 -6.87 -8.35
N ALA A 138 -0.20 -5.85 -8.55
CA ALA A 138 -0.64 -4.49 -8.84
C ALA A 138 -1.23 -4.39 -10.26
N SER A 139 -2.27 -3.57 -10.39
CA SER A 139 -2.77 -3.04 -11.65
C SER A 139 -2.21 -1.64 -11.92
N ILE A 140 -1.82 -0.94 -10.84
CA ILE A 140 -1.27 0.40 -10.83
C ILE A 140 -0.21 0.45 -9.72
N ALA A 141 0.94 1.07 -9.99
CA ALA A 141 1.93 1.41 -8.98
C ALA A 141 2.27 2.90 -9.04
N THR A 142 2.52 3.52 -7.87
CA THR A 142 2.78 4.97 -7.76
C THR A 142 4.13 5.27 -7.09
N PRO A 143 5.25 4.64 -7.52
CA PRO A 143 6.54 4.89 -6.90
C PRO A 143 7.03 6.31 -7.17
N ASN A 144 7.64 6.95 -6.18
CA ASN A 144 8.49 8.12 -6.42
C ASN A 144 9.78 7.70 -7.14
N LEU A 145 10.63 8.67 -7.51
CA LEU A 145 11.84 8.38 -8.28
C LEU A 145 12.82 7.46 -7.53
N PHE A 146 13.01 7.67 -6.23
CA PHE A 146 13.89 6.83 -5.41
C PHE A 146 13.35 5.39 -5.34
N GLU A 147 12.06 5.25 -5.08
CA GLU A 147 11.38 3.96 -5.01
C GLU A 147 11.45 3.21 -6.35
N LEU A 148 11.20 3.90 -7.47
CA LEU A 148 11.32 3.31 -8.80
C LEU A 148 12.73 2.76 -9.04
N GLN A 149 13.76 3.53 -8.73
CA GLN A 149 15.15 3.10 -8.89
C GLN A 149 15.47 1.90 -7.97
N TRP A 150 14.99 1.94 -6.73
CA TRP A 150 15.22 0.88 -5.77
C TRP A 150 14.53 -0.42 -6.19
N LEU A 151 13.28 -0.35 -6.61
CA LEU A 151 12.47 -1.50 -7.01
C LEU A 151 12.98 -2.18 -8.27
N THR A 152 13.50 -1.39 -9.22
CA THR A 152 14.01 -1.90 -10.51
C THR A 152 15.50 -2.19 -10.50
N GLY A 153 16.24 -1.73 -9.48
CA GLY A 153 17.70 -1.77 -9.45
C GLY A 153 18.38 -0.92 -10.54
N THR A 154 17.62 0.00 -11.17
CA THR A 154 18.07 0.78 -12.32
C THR A 154 18.10 2.27 -11.98
N SER A 155 19.26 2.92 -12.18
CA SER A 155 19.38 4.37 -12.02
C SER A 155 18.67 5.13 -13.13
N VAL A 156 17.98 6.21 -12.77
CA VAL A 156 17.37 7.16 -13.70
C VAL A 156 18.23 8.43 -13.69
N THR A 157 18.83 8.76 -14.83
CA THR A 157 19.73 9.91 -14.97
C THR A 157 19.08 11.09 -15.66
N VAL A 158 18.09 10.81 -16.51
CA VAL A 158 17.31 11.83 -17.23
C VAL A 158 15.82 11.48 -17.18
N ARG A 159 14.98 12.51 -17.29
CA ARG A 159 13.53 12.36 -17.19
C ARG A 159 12.95 11.35 -18.21
N ASP A 160 13.51 11.32 -19.41
CA ASP A 160 13.05 10.45 -20.49
C ASP A 160 13.26 8.94 -20.20
N ASP A 161 14.18 8.62 -19.28
CA ASP A 161 14.39 7.24 -18.83
C ASP A 161 13.27 6.70 -17.93
N ILE A 162 12.49 7.57 -17.28
CA ILE A 162 11.49 7.15 -16.28
C ILE A 162 10.53 6.11 -16.87
N ALA A 163 9.95 6.40 -18.03
CA ALA A 163 8.99 5.49 -18.69
C ALA A 163 9.64 4.15 -19.09
N ARG A 164 10.91 4.17 -19.47
CA ARG A 164 11.68 2.96 -19.80
C ARG A 164 11.93 2.13 -18.54
N VAL A 165 12.35 2.76 -17.46
CA VAL A 165 12.66 2.10 -16.18
C VAL A 165 11.37 1.60 -15.53
N ALA A 166 10.26 2.34 -15.60
CA ALA A 166 8.97 1.92 -15.08
C ALA A 166 8.46 0.61 -15.71
N ARG A 167 8.74 0.38 -16.99
CA ARG A 167 8.46 -0.93 -17.64
C ARG A 167 9.20 -2.11 -16.98
N GLY A 168 10.28 -1.85 -16.26
CA GLY A 168 11.01 -2.85 -15.49
C GLY A 168 10.25 -3.37 -14.24
N LEU A 169 9.15 -2.71 -13.84
CA LEU A 169 8.28 -3.21 -12.77
C LEU A 169 7.41 -4.41 -13.22
N GLY A 170 7.43 -4.75 -14.49
CA GLY A 170 6.64 -5.83 -15.07
C GLY A 170 5.31 -5.34 -15.66
N PRO A 171 4.47 -6.25 -16.15
CA PRO A 171 3.13 -5.92 -16.61
C PRO A 171 2.27 -5.58 -15.38
N LEU A 172 1.94 -4.31 -15.26
CA LEU A 172 0.97 -3.77 -14.30
C LEU A 172 -0.42 -3.72 -14.97
#